data_c3ecf45fb8f5fa02fe9da1cb3af56eea
#
_entry.id   c3ecf45fb8f5fa02fe9da1cb3af56eea
#
_cell.length_a   1.000
_cell.length_b   1.000
_cell.length_c   1.000
_cell.angle_alpha   90.00
_cell.angle_beta   90.00
_cell.angle_gamma   90.00
#
_symmetry.space_group_name_H-M   'P 1'
#
loop_
_entity.id
_entity.type
_entity.pdbx_description
1 polymer ?
#
loop_
_entity_poly.entity_id
_entity_poly.type
_entity_poly.pdbx_seq_one_letter_code
_entity_poly.pdbx_strand_id
1 'polypeptide(L)'
;YSVWSRGLGVVYKRQVFTRAGAETVTLPGNEIFLSLQQGVVDAAEWVGPYNDLTFGFHQVADYYYYPGWHEPGSTLEIIINKDAYESLPEDLKAVIKYAARAANQEMLDEYTARNNKALNELIEKHNVELKKLPDSVLIELRRITDEVMEDFIADDEMAQKVYKSYTEFKDQVINYHRISEKAYIDTRELD
;
A
#
# COMPACT_ATOMS: atom_id res chain seq x y z
N TYR A 1 4.61 13.19 -15.37
CA TYR A 1 4.59 13.08 -13.88
C TYR A 1 5.38 11.86 -13.48
N SER A 2 6.38 12.04 -12.59
CA SER A 2 7.19 10.93 -12.07
C SER A 2 6.63 10.46 -10.73
N VAL A 3 6.33 9.15 -10.59
CA VAL A 3 5.74 8.53 -9.40
C VAL A 3 6.66 7.44 -8.85
N TRP A 4 6.81 7.39 -7.54
CA TRP A 4 7.64 6.41 -6.84
C TRP A 4 6.84 5.28 -6.18
N SER A 5 7.44 4.07 -6.07
CA SER A 5 6.86 2.91 -5.40
C SER A 5 7.94 1.93 -4.86
N ARG A 6 7.66 1.13 -3.83
CA ARG A 6 8.59 0.25 -3.08
C ARG A 6 8.20 -1.24 -3.12
N GLY A 7 9.21 -2.17 -3.17
CA GLY A 7 9.05 -3.63 -3.02
C GLY A 7 8.76 -4.40 -4.32
N LEU A 8 8.53 -5.72 -4.27
CA LEU A 8 8.20 -6.56 -5.43
C LEU A 8 6.89 -6.14 -6.12
N GLY A 9 5.93 -5.60 -5.37
CA GLY A 9 4.75 -4.94 -5.92
C GLY A 9 5.06 -3.71 -6.77
N VAL A 10 6.27 -3.17 -6.71
CA VAL A 10 6.76 -2.01 -7.47
C VAL A 10 6.71 -2.25 -8.98
N VAL A 11 7.05 -3.46 -9.44
CA VAL A 11 7.18 -3.74 -10.88
C VAL A 11 5.85 -3.56 -11.58
N TYR A 12 4.78 -4.16 -11.11
CA TYR A 12 3.46 -4.02 -11.74
C TYR A 12 2.84 -2.63 -11.48
N LYS A 13 3.05 -2.03 -10.31
CA LYS A 13 2.59 -0.66 -10.04
C LYS A 13 3.21 0.33 -11.04
N ARG A 14 4.51 0.23 -11.30
CA ARG A 14 5.19 1.02 -12.33
C ARG A 14 4.59 0.81 -13.71
N GLN A 15 4.30 -0.45 -14.08
CA GLN A 15 3.67 -0.74 -15.37
C GLN A 15 2.29 -0.09 -15.49
N VAL A 16 1.48 -0.10 -14.43
CA VAL A 16 0.17 0.58 -14.39
C VAL A 16 0.32 2.08 -14.61
N PHE A 17 1.17 2.74 -13.85
CA PHE A 17 1.41 4.18 -14.02
C PHE A 17 2.01 4.54 -15.39
N THR A 18 2.95 3.73 -15.88
CA THR A 18 3.54 3.94 -17.21
C THR A 18 2.48 3.83 -18.31
N ARG A 19 1.58 2.84 -18.23
CA ARG A 19 0.46 2.73 -19.18
C ARG A 19 -0.57 3.85 -19.03
N ALA A 20 -0.69 4.40 -17.84
CA ALA A 20 -1.51 5.59 -17.58
C ALA A 20 -0.85 6.90 -18.07
N GLY A 21 0.34 6.83 -18.66
CA GLY A 21 1.05 7.97 -19.23
C GLY A 21 1.99 8.70 -18.27
N ALA A 22 2.26 8.13 -17.08
CA ALA A 22 3.23 8.70 -16.15
C ALA A 22 4.63 8.13 -16.39
N GLU A 23 5.64 8.93 -16.14
CA GLU A 23 7.02 8.46 -16.01
C GLU A 23 7.26 7.97 -14.58
N THR A 24 7.83 6.78 -14.42
CA THR A 24 7.98 6.15 -13.10
C THR A 24 9.42 5.87 -12.76
N VAL A 25 9.82 6.20 -11.52
CA VAL A 25 11.17 5.95 -10.99
C VAL A 25 11.05 5.28 -9.62
N THR A 26 12.01 4.42 -9.30
CA THR A 26 12.14 3.83 -7.95
C THR A 26 13.30 4.49 -7.24
N LEU A 27 13.05 5.07 -6.08
CA LEU A 27 14.03 5.75 -5.25
C LEU A 27 14.17 5.07 -3.88
N PRO A 28 15.34 5.11 -3.24
CA PRO A 28 15.47 4.83 -1.81
C PRO A 28 14.62 5.80 -0.97
N GLY A 29 14.04 5.32 0.14
CA GLY A 29 13.13 6.15 0.97
C GLY A 29 13.76 7.46 1.46
N ASN A 30 15.05 7.44 1.78
CA ASN A 30 15.81 8.62 2.21
C ASN A 30 16.06 9.65 1.10
N GLU A 31 15.79 9.33 -0.17
CA GLU A 31 15.97 10.22 -1.31
C GLU A 31 14.66 10.89 -1.78
N ILE A 32 13.50 10.39 -1.31
CA ILE A 32 12.18 10.86 -1.77
C ILE A 32 11.98 12.35 -1.43
N PHE A 33 12.28 12.75 -0.20
CA PHE A 33 12.11 14.13 0.24
C PHE A 33 12.88 15.11 -0.66
N LEU A 34 14.16 14.84 -0.89
CA LEU A 34 15.00 15.69 -1.74
C LEU A 34 14.54 15.67 -3.20
N SER A 35 14.08 14.53 -3.69
CA SER A 35 13.60 14.41 -5.07
C SER A 35 12.31 15.19 -5.31
N LEU A 36 11.38 15.21 -4.34
CA LEU A 36 10.21 16.07 -4.36
C LEU A 36 10.60 17.54 -4.26
N GLN A 37 11.49 17.90 -3.31
CA GLN A 37 11.93 19.26 -3.09
C GLN A 37 12.61 19.87 -4.33
N GLN A 38 13.37 19.07 -5.05
CA GLN A 38 14.10 19.50 -6.25
C GLN A 38 13.27 19.40 -7.53
N GLY A 39 12.05 18.87 -7.46
CA GLY A 39 11.22 18.66 -8.64
C GLY A 39 11.73 17.54 -9.57
N VAL A 40 12.54 16.63 -9.06
CA VAL A 40 12.96 15.42 -9.80
C VAL A 40 11.79 14.48 -9.98
N VAL A 41 10.90 14.42 -8.99
CA VAL A 41 9.60 13.74 -9.06
C VAL A 41 8.50 14.72 -8.69
N ASP A 42 7.34 14.60 -9.35
CA ASP A 42 6.16 15.45 -9.12
C ASP A 42 5.25 14.91 -8.01
N ALA A 43 5.32 13.61 -7.76
CA ALA A 43 4.52 12.92 -6.75
C ALA A 43 5.26 11.69 -6.23
N ALA A 44 4.92 11.28 -5.02
CA ALA A 44 5.43 10.07 -4.40
C ALA A 44 4.31 9.28 -3.72
N GLU A 45 4.46 7.98 -3.69
CA GLU A 45 3.69 7.06 -2.88
C GLU A 45 4.62 6.53 -1.78
N TRP A 46 4.15 6.47 -0.53
CA TRP A 46 4.97 6.00 0.58
C TRP A 46 4.20 4.99 1.45
N VAL A 47 3.81 5.35 2.68
CA VAL A 47 3.19 4.40 3.61
C VAL A 47 1.82 4.86 4.08
N GLY A 48 1.76 6.04 4.68
CA GLY A 48 0.54 6.60 5.25
C GLY A 48 0.84 7.77 6.19
N PRO A 49 -0.19 8.45 6.72
CA PRO A 49 -0.05 9.74 7.39
C PRO A 49 1.00 9.77 8.51
N TYR A 50 1.10 8.71 9.30
CA TYR A 50 2.06 8.65 10.40
C TYR A 50 3.52 8.66 9.92
N ASN A 51 3.84 7.84 8.92
CA ASN A 51 5.17 7.82 8.32
C ASN A 51 5.44 9.08 7.51
N ASP A 52 4.48 9.53 6.71
CA ASP A 52 4.63 10.66 5.81
C ASP A 52 4.86 11.96 6.57
N LEU A 53 4.18 12.14 7.72
CA LEU A 53 4.43 13.23 8.65
C LEU A 53 5.86 13.15 9.22
N THR A 54 6.30 11.97 9.65
CA THR A 54 7.64 11.74 10.23
C THR A 54 8.76 12.01 9.20
N PHE A 55 8.52 11.68 7.93
CA PHE A 55 9.46 11.97 6.84
C PHE A 55 9.42 13.43 6.38
N GLY A 56 8.46 14.21 6.88
CA GLY A 56 8.37 15.63 6.59
C GLY A 56 7.85 15.98 5.20
N PHE A 57 7.18 15.06 4.51
CA PHE A 57 6.71 15.26 3.13
C PHE A 57 5.77 16.45 2.96
N HIS A 58 5.04 16.84 4.02
CA HIS A 58 4.22 18.05 4.07
C HIS A 58 5.00 19.35 3.82
N GLN A 59 6.33 19.34 3.91
CA GLN A 59 7.18 20.50 3.63
C GLN A 59 7.50 20.67 2.14
N VAL A 60 7.22 19.64 1.34
CA VAL A 60 7.58 19.57 -0.09
C VAL A 60 6.42 19.12 -0.99
N ALA A 61 5.26 18.86 -0.40
CA ALA A 61 4.04 18.48 -1.12
C ALA A 61 2.80 19.07 -0.40
N ASP A 62 2.02 19.86 -1.13
CA ASP A 62 0.83 20.56 -0.60
C ASP A 62 -0.41 19.66 -0.58
N TYR A 63 -0.44 18.61 -1.39
CA TYR A 63 -1.61 17.78 -1.63
C TYR A 63 -1.41 16.35 -1.13
N TYR A 64 -2.44 15.80 -0.48
CA TYR A 64 -2.49 14.44 -0.01
C TYR A 64 -3.71 13.73 -0.59
N TYR A 65 -3.48 12.76 -1.48
CA TYR A 65 -4.56 12.10 -2.21
C TYR A 65 -4.97 10.78 -1.58
N TYR A 66 -6.29 10.51 -1.58
CA TYR A 66 -6.88 9.24 -1.17
C TYR A 66 -7.96 8.77 -2.18
N PRO A 67 -8.35 7.49 -2.16
CA PRO A 67 -7.76 6.37 -1.41
C PRO A 67 -6.41 5.96 -1.98
N GLY A 68 -5.64 5.20 -1.20
CA GLY A 68 -4.51 4.43 -1.72
C GLY A 68 -5.02 3.36 -2.68
N TRP A 69 -5.16 3.70 -3.96
CA TRP A 69 -5.86 2.90 -4.96
C TRP A 69 -5.29 1.50 -5.17
N HIS A 70 -3.99 1.35 -4.96
CA HIS A 70 -3.23 0.11 -5.21
C HIS A 70 -3.12 -0.77 -3.97
N GLU A 71 -3.01 -0.18 -2.80
CA GLU A 71 -2.98 -0.89 -1.52
C GLU A 71 -3.42 0.05 -0.38
N PRO A 72 -4.54 -0.24 0.28
CA PRO A 72 -5.02 0.58 1.40
C PRO A 72 -4.24 0.33 2.68
N GLY A 73 -3.37 -0.68 2.69
CA GLY A 73 -2.48 -1.05 3.79
C GLY A 73 -1.41 -2.03 3.32
N SER A 74 -0.21 -1.91 3.87
CA SER A 74 0.91 -2.77 3.49
C SER A 74 0.82 -4.13 4.17
N THR A 75 1.06 -5.20 3.39
CA THR A 75 1.35 -6.53 3.92
C THR A 75 2.85 -6.75 3.88
N LEU A 76 3.45 -6.88 5.06
CA LEU A 76 4.89 -7.10 5.23
C LEU A 76 5.16 -8.52 5.70
N GLU A 77 6.33 -9.03 5.37
CA GLU A 77 6.76 -10.36 5.73
C GLU A 77 8.07 -10.34 6.51
N ILE A 78 8.26 -11.35 7.36
CA ILE A 78 9.55 -11.66 7.97
C ILE A 78 10.21 -12.75 7.15
N ILE A 79 11.33 -12.42 6.50
CA ILE A 79 12.08 -13.34 5.66
C ILE A 79 13.26 -13.88 6.47
N ILE A 80 13.35 -15.21 6.60
CA ILE A 80 14.42 -15.88 7.33
C ILE A 80 15.08 -16.89 6.38
N ASN A 81 16.41 -16.96 6.41
CA ASN A 81 17.15 -18.00 5.71
C ASN A 81 16.68 -19.38 6.17
N LYS A 82 16.33 -20.26 5.22
CA LYS A 82 15.73 -21.56 5.51
C LYS A 82 16.64 -22.43 6.38
N ASP A 83 17.92 -22.55 6.03
CA ASP A 83 18.84 -23.40 6.77
C ASP A 83 19.10 -22.88 8.18
N ALA A 84 19.20 -21.55 8.34
CA ALA A 84 19.29 -20.90 9.64
C ALA A 84 18.05 -21.17 10.50
N TYR A 85 16.84 -21.08 9.92
CA TYR A 85 15.59 -21.36 10.64
C TYR A 85 15.49 -22.85 11.01
N GLU A 86 15.82 -23.77 10.08
CA GLU A 86 15.75 -25.20 10.32
C GLU A 86 16.80 -25.69 11.35
N SER A 87 17.90 -24.99 11.49
CA SER A 87 18.92 -25.29 12.51
C SER A 87 18.49 -24.96 13.94
N LEU A 88 17.42 -24.18 14.12
CA LEU A 88 16.92 -23.83 15.44
C LEU A 88 16.17 -25.00 16.09
N PRO A 89 16.26 -25.15 17.42
CA PRO A 89 15.39 -26.06 18.16
C PRO A 89 13.92 -25.59 18.11
N GLU A 90 12.97 -26.51 18.31
CA GLU A 90 11.53 -26.27 18.11
C GLU A 90 10.96 -25.18 19.02
N ASP A 91 11.48 -25.02 20.23
CA ASP A 91 11.10 -23.95 21.14
C ASP A 91 11.45 -22.57 20.59
N LEU A 92 12.63 -22.38 19.98
CA LEU A 92 13.02 -21.12 19.35
C LEU A 92 12.24 -20.86 18.06
N LYS A 93 11.91 -21.87 17.27
CA LYS A 93 11.00 -21.74 16.14
C LYS A 93 9.61 -21.27 16.58
N ALA A 94 9.11 -21.80 17.68
CA ALA A 94 7.85 -21.36 18.28
C ALA A 94 7.93 -19.89 18.76
N VAL A 95 9.02 -19.48 19.39
CA VAL A 95 9.25 -18.09 19.80
C VAL A 95 9.16 -17.15 18.59
N ILE A 96 9.87 -17.45 17.51
CA ILE A 96 9.83 -16.63 16.27
C ILE A 96 8.40 -16.51 15.74
N LYS A 97 7.70 -17.65 15.66
CA LYS A 97 6.31 -17.67 15.16
C LYS A 97 5.37 -16.80 15.98
N TYR A 98 5.45 -16.86 17.30
CA TYR A 98 4.55 -16.08 18.15
C TYR A 98 4.98 -14.63 18.28
N ALA A 99 6.29 -14.33 18.29
CA ALA A 99 6.79 -12.97 18.24
C ALA A 99 6.37 -12.26 16.95
N ALA A 100 6.44 -12.94 15.81
CA ALA A 100 5.96 -12.39 14.52
C ALA A 100 4.47 -12.05 14.57
N ARG A 101 3.65 -12.89 15.18
CA ARG A 101 2.20 -12.61 15.35
C ARG A 101 1.93 -11.44 16.30
N ALA A 102 2.69 -11.36 17.39
CA ALA A 102 2.58 -10.24 18.32
C ALA A 102 2.97 -8.91 17.66
N ALA A 103 4.09 -8.89 16.96
CA ALA A 103 4.55 -7.72 16.23
C ALA A 103 3.55 -7.29 15.13
N ASN A 104 2.90 -8.24 14.43
CA ASN A 104 1.86 -7.93 13.46
C ASN A 104 0.65 -7.25 14.11
N GLN A 105 0.19 -7.74 15.25
CA GLN A 105 -0.94 -7.14 15.96
C GLN A 105 -0.58 -5.75 16.49
N GLU A 106 0.57 -5.61 17.13
CA GLU A 106 1.06 -4.34 17.68
C GLU A 106 1.18 -3.28 16.58
N MET A 107 1.74 -3.65 15.42
CA MET A 107 1.86 -2.75 14.28
C MET A 107 0.48 -2.28 13.80
N LEU A 108 -0.48 -3.20 13.64
CA LEU A 108 -1.84 -2.85 13.20
C LEU A 108 -2.50 -1.86 14.17
N ASP A 109 -2.40 -2.13 15.46
CA ASP A 109 -2.98 -1.28 16.52
C ASP A 109 -2.33 0.11 16.54
N GLU A 110 -0.99 0.17 16.44
CA GLU A 110 -0.24 1.42 16.43
C GLU A 110 -0.58 2.26 15.20
N TYR A 111 -0.55 1.69 14.00
CA TYR A 111 -0.86 2.41 12.77
C TYR A 111 -2.29 2.90 12.72
N THR A 112 -3.24 2.09 13.17
CA THR A 112 -4.65 2.48 13.26
C THR A 112 -4.82 3.71 14.17
N ALA A 113 -4.16 3.72 15.32
CA ALA A 113 -4.25 4.83 16.26
C ALA A 113 -3.47 6.08 15.80
N ARG A 114 -2.28 5.91 15.24
CA ARG A 114 -1.38 7.02 14.90
C ARG A 114 -1.68 7.67 13.56
N ASN A 115 -2.13 6.90 12.55
CA ASN A 115 -2.48 7.46 11.25
C ASN A 115 -3.60 8.50 11.35
N ASN A 116 -4.63 8.25 12.16
CA ASN A 116 -5.70 9.21 12.39
C ASN A 116 -5.18 10.54 12.97
N LYS A 117 -4.33 10.47 14.00
CA LYS A 117 -3.74 11.67 14.62
C LYS A 117 -2.82 12.41 13.66
N ALA A 118 -1.98 11.69 12.94
CA ALA A 118 -1.04 12.27 11.97
C ALA A 118 -1.78 12.95 10.80
N LEU A 119 -2.87 12.35 10.31
CA LEU A 119 -3.69 12.98 9.27
C LEU A 119 -4.28 14.31 9.73
N ASN A 120 -4.85 14.35 10.93
CA ASN A 120 -5.38 15.60 11.50
C ASN A 120 -4.27 16.65 11.65
N GLU A 121 -3.08 16.25 12.08
CA GLU A 121 -1.94 17.14 12.19
C GLU A 121 -1.48 17.70 10.84
N LEU A 122 -1.40 16.85 9.82
CA LEU A 122 -1.08 17.28 8.45
C LEU A 122 -2.06 18.35 7.95
N ILE A 123 -3.36 18.16 8.18
CA ILE A 123 -4.41 19.09 7.73
C ILE A 123 -4.43 20.37 8.57
N GLU A 124 -4.48 20.24 9.90
CA GLU A 124 -4.76 21.37 10.80
C GLU A 124 -3.52 22.24 11.11
N LYS A 125 -2.34 21.63 11.19
CA LYS A 125 -1.11 22.34 11.53
C LYS A 125 -0.21 22.65 10.35
N HIS A 126 -0.22 21.78 9.34
CA HIS A 126 0.65 21.90 8.17
C HIS A 126 -0.08 22.35 6.91
N ASN A 127 -1.41 22.58 6.98
CA ASN A 127 -2.25 23.06 5.88
C ASN A 127 -2.19 22.16 4.62
N VAL A 128 -1.95 20.86 4.78
CA VAL A 128 -1.97 19.91 3.67
C VAL A 128 -3.40 19.74 3.19
N GLU A 129 -3.62 19.88 1.90
CA GLU A 129 -4.93 19.72 1.28
C GLU A 129 -5.23 18.23 1.00
N LEU A 130 -6.14 17.66 1.79
CA LEU A 130 -6.63 16.30 1.56
C LEU A 130 -7.58 16.26 0.36
N LYS A 131 -7.27 15.47 -0.66
CA LYS A 131 -8.05 15.39 -1.91
C LYS A 131 -8.41 13.95 -2.26
N LYS A 132 -9.68 13.76 -2.63
CA LYS A 132 -10.12 12.49 -3.20
C LYS A 132 -9.67 12.38 -4.66
N LEU A 133 -9.10 11.24 -5.04
CA LEU A 133 -8.87 10.93 -6.45
C LEU A 133 -10.22 10.87 -7.19
N PRO A 134 -10.33 11.47 -8.38
CA PRO A 134 -11.55 11.37 -9.18
C PRO A 134 -11.91 9.92 -9.48
N ASP A 135 -13.20 9.60 -9.45
CA ASP A 135 -13.67 8.23 -9.71
C ASP A 135 -13.27 7.74 -11.11
N SER A 136 -13.21 8.63 -12.10
CA SER A 136 -12.69 8.32 -13.45
C SER A 136 -11.24 7.85 -13.46
N VAL A 137 -10.39 8.43 -12.60
CA VAL A 137 -8.98 8.01 -12.44
C VAL A 137 -8.91 6.63 -11.81
N LEU A 138 -9.70 6.39 -10.75
CA LEU A 138 -9.74 5.09 -10.08
C LEU A 138 -10.25 3.96 -10.99
N ILE A 139 -11.25 4.25 -11.82
CA ILE A 139 -11.78 3.32 -12.82
C ILE A 139 -10.73 2.98 -13.86
N GLU A 140 -10.03 3.98 -14.38
CA GLU A 140 -9.00 3.78 -15.40
C GLU A 140 -7.78 3.04 -14.85
N LEU A 141 -7.31 3.37 -13.65
CA LEU A 141 -6.22 2.64 -13.00
C LEU A 141 -6.58 1.16 -12.75
N ARG A 142 -7.82 0.88 -12.40
CA ARG A 142 -8.31 -0.50 -12.25
C ARG A 142 -8.28 -1.24 -13.59
N ARG A 143 -8.81 -0.64 -14.65
CA ARG A 143 -8.80 -1.21 -15.99
C ARG A 143 -7.37 -1.54 -16.46
N ILE A 144 -6.45 -0.59 -16.29
CA ILE A 144 -5.04 -0.79 -16.62
C ILE A 144 -4.40 -1.89 -15.76
N THR A 145 -4.77 -1.96 -14.48
CA THR A 145 -4.27 -3.02 -13.58
C THR A 145 -4.68 -4.40 -14.06
N ASP A 146 -5.93 -4.57 -14.47
CA ASP A 146 -6.41 -5.86 -14.98
C ASP A 146 -5.62 -6.27 -16.26
N GLU A 147 -5.38 -5.35 -17.19
CA GLU A 147 -4.56 -5.60 -18.38
C GLU A 147 -3.10 -5.95 -18.04
N VAL A 148 -2.48 -5.22 -17.11
CA VAL A 148 -1.12 -5.51 -16.65
C VAL A 148 -1.02 -6.90 -16.02
N MET A 149 -2.04 -7.28 -15.24
CA MET A 149 -2.08 -8.61 -14.61
C MET A 149 -2.28 -9.72 -15.64
N GLU A 150 -3.13 -9.52 -16.62
CA GLU A 150 -3.31 -10.49 -17.73
C GLU A 150 -1.99 -10.73 -18.47
N ASP A 151 -1.27 -9.67 -18.82
CA ASP A 151 0.04 -9.79 -19.47
C ASP A 151 1.08 -10.45 -18.57
N PHE A 152 1.06 -10.13 -17.27
CA PHE A 152 2.03 -10.67 -16.31
C PHE A 152 1.90 -12.19 -16.12
N ILE A 153 0.67 -12.71 -16.17
CA ILE A 153 0.42 -14.14 -15.95
C ILE A 153 0.42 -14.96 -17.25
N ALA A 154 0.43 -14.31 -18.43
CA ALA A 154 0.17 -14.96 -19.72
C ALA A 154 1.05 -16.19 -19.98
N ASP A 155 2.34 -16.09 -19.69
CA ASP A 155 3.35 -17.11 -20.03
C ASP A 155 3.91 -17.84 -18.79
N ASP A 156 3.29 -17.71 -17.60
CA ASP A 156 3.76 -18.34 -16.37
C ASP A 156 2.65 -19.15 -15.68
N GLU A 157 2.73 -20.48 -15.77
CA GLU A 157 1.76 -21.39 -15.17
C GLU A 157 1.65 -21.25 -13.64
N MET A 158 2.75 -20.93 -12.96
CA MET A 158 2.73 -20.73 -11.51
C MET A 158 2.04 -19.40 -11.18
N ALA A 159 2.33 -18.33 -11.92
CA ALA A 159 1.64 -17.05 -11.76
C ALA A 159 0.14 -17.20 -12.00
N GLN A 160 -0.28 -17.92 -13.04
CA GLN A 160 -1.70 -18.22 -13.30
C GLN A 160 -2.36 -18.96 -12.14
N LYS A 161 -1.69 -19.97 -11.60
CA LYS A 161 -2.20 -20.75 -10.45
C LYS A 161 -2.37 -19.88 -9.20
N VAL A 162 -1.38 -19.04 -8.90
CA VAL A 162 -1.42 -18.12 -7.77
C VAL A 162 -2.52 -17.07 -7.95
N TYR A 163 -2.59 -16.47 -9.14
CA TYR A 163 -3.59 -15.44 -9.45
C TYR A 163 -5.02 -15.98 -9.38
N LYS A 164 -5.25 -17.19 -9.88
CA LYS A 164 -6.54 -17.87 -9.77
C LYS A 164 -6.96 -18.05 -8.30
N SER A 165 -6.06 -18.60 -7.47
CA SER A 165 -6.33 -18.80 -6.04
C SER A 165 -6.61 -17.48 -5.31
N TYR A 166 -5.85 -16.43 -5.65
CA TYR A 166 -6.04 -15.09 -5.11
C TYR A 166 -7.40 -14.49 -5.50
N THR A 167 -7.76 -14.54 -6.78
CA THR A 167 -9.01 -13.95 -7.27
C THR A 167 -10.24 -14.66 -6.74
N GLU A 168 -10.23 -15.99 -6.66
CA GLU A 168 -11.31 -16.77 -6.04
C GLU A 168 -11.53 -16.38 -4.58
N PHE A 169 -10.46 -16.23 -3.80
CA PHE A 169 -10.54 -15.79 -2.41
C PHE A 169 -10.99 -14.33 -2.31
N LYS A 170 -10.44 -13.43 -3.12
CA LYS A 170 -10.81 -12.02 -3.17
C LYS A 170 -12.31 -11.84 -3.37
N ASP A 171 -12.90 -12.56 -4.32
CA ASP A 171 -14.32 -12.44 -4.62
C ASP A 171 -15.21 -12.91 -3.45
N GLN A 172 -14.80 -13.97 -2.75
CA GLN A 172 -15.49 -14.43 -1.54
C GLN A 172 -15.43 -13.37 -0.42
N VAL A 173 -14.25 -12.83 -0.16
CA VAL A 173 -14.02 -11.84 0.89
C VAL A 173 -14.76 -10.54 0.60
N ILE A 174 -14.73 -10.03 -0.63
CA ILE A 174 -15.45 -8.82 -1.02
C ILE A 174 -16.96 -8.96 -0.78
N ASN A 175 -17.54 -10.11 -1.11
CA ASN A 175 -18.97 -10.36 -0.90
C ASN A 175 -19.32 -10.35 0.60
N TYR A 176 -18.48 -10.96 1.44
CA TYR A 176 -18.68 -10.93 2.89
C TYR A 176 -18.50 -9.51 3.47
N HIS A 177 -17.46 -8.79 3.09
CA HIS A 177 -17.19 -7.43 3.58
C HIS A 177 -18.31 -6.44 3.22
N ARG A 178 -18.98 -6.63 2.08
CA ARG A 178 -20.14 -5.79 1.71
C ARG A 178 -21.29 -5.85 2.70
N ILE A 179 -21.53 -7.02 3.32
CA ILE A 179 -22.64 -7.23 4.26
C ILE A 179 -22.21 -7.15 5.74
N SER A 180 -20.91 -7.08 6.00
CA SER A 180 -20.34 -6.97 7.35
C SER A 180 -19.81 -5.56 7.61
N GLU A 181 -18.50 -5.38 7.55
CA GLU A 181 -17.84 -4.12 7.94
C GLU A 181 -18.32 -2.92 7.11
N LYS A 182 -18.42 -3.08 5.77
CA LYS A 182 -18.85 -1.98 4.92
C LYS A 182 -20.29 -1.57 5.23
N ALA A 183 -21.21 -2.52 5.34
CA ALA A 183 -22.60 -2.22 5.69
C ALA A 183 -22.72 -1.51 7.04
N TYR A 184 -21.91 -1.93 8.03
CA TYR A 184 -21.89 -1.28 9.34
C TYR A 184 -21.34 0.15 9.26
N ILE A 185 -20.25 0.37 8.52
CA ILE A 185 -19.69 1.71 8.32
C ILE A 185 -20.71 2.62 7.61
N ASP A 186 -21.30 2.15 6.52
CA ASP A 186 -22.31 2.91 5.75
C ASP A 186 -23.51 3.32 6.63
N THR A 187 -23.94 2.48 7.58
CA THR A 187 -25.08 2.82 8.49
C THR A 187 -24.75 3.93 9.48
N ARG A 188 -23.49 4.22 9.74
CA ARG A 188 -23.07 5.32 10.63
C ARG A 188 -23.12 6.69 9.94
N GLU A 189 -23.23 6.70 8.62
CA GLU A 189 -23.33 7.89 7.80
C GLU A 189 -24.78 8.20 7.37
N LEU A 190 -25.74 7.40 7.87
CA LEU A 190 -27.18 7.64 7.65
C LEU A 190 -27.65 8.74 8.63
N ASP A 191 -28.21 9.84 8.09
CA ASP A 191 -28.88 10.91 8.84
C ASP A 191 -30.32 10.52 9.23
#